data_a94429a2365b63ad69bd6b255b916dfa
#
_entry.id   a94429a2365b63ad69bd6b255b916dfa
#
_cell.length_a   1.000
_cell.length_b   1.000
_cell.length_c   1.000
_cell.angle_alpha   90.00
_cell.angle_beta   90.00
_cell.angle_gamma   90.00
#
_symmetry.space_group_name_H-M   'P 1'
#
loop_
_entity.id
_entity.type
_entity.pdbx_description
1 polymer ?
#
loop_
_entity_poly.entity_id
_entity_poly.type
_entity_poly.pdbx_seq_one_letter_code
_entity_poly.pdbx_strand_id
1 'polypeptide(L)'
;MTHSNKLVDYCDISCETGGFAEEKDQASNGLFGVPRFRDSQKTHIKAENRKIADAQFNNSRYSSEVPSFSPATEWVRAKNTDETLAIKNNAIVKDPSLQPAKIYSSMPRNFSEMKTGVLLINLGTPDAPESGAVRRYLKQFLSDERVLDINPIGRWLLLNLIILPFRSRRSAKAYRKVWMSEGSPLLVYGQQLTKGVRQHLQELGTPVVLGMRYGNPSVGSAIELLREEGCDRILVLPLFPQYASSSTGSAVEEAYREASRHWNTPHLQLLEPFYDDERFIEAFAAVGRPYLDQQPDHVLFSFHGVPERHVQKSDDTGEYCLKQPNCCATLCDANRMCYGAHCHRTATRLAEKLGIPQEKYSISYQSRLGRTPWLKPYTDQVIEEMPKRGIKRLLIFCPAFVADCLETLEEIGMEAVEDFKDAGGEDLQMVPSLNSSPQWVEGVASLLREKL
;
A
#
# COMPACT_ATOMS: atom_id res chain seq x y z
N MET A 1 3.42 -34.12 22.34
CA MET A 1 4.34 -34.33 21.21
C MET A 1 3.92 -33.37 20.12
N THR A 2 4.41 -32.25 20.18
CA THR A 2 4.94 -31.15 19.37
C THR A 2 4.69 -31.29 17.86
N HIS A 3 3.66 -30.59 17.37
CA HIS A 3 3.46 -30.29 15.95
C HIS A 3 3.18 -28.80 15.66
N SER A 4 3.69 -27.91 16.51
CA SER A 4 3.45 -26.47 16.42
C SER A 4 4.67 -25.69 15.93
N ASN A 5 5.29 -26.05 14.81
CA ASN A 5 6.40 -25.27 14.23
C ASN A 5 6.56 -25.48 12.74
N LYS A 6 5.47 -25.51 11.95
CA LYS A 6 5.57 -25.83 10.52
C LYS A 6 5.67 -24.63 9.58
N LEU A 7 5.44 -23.43 10.03
CA LEU A 7 5.59 -22.21 9.19
C LEU A 7 6.94 -21.49 9.38
N VAL A 8 7.66 -21.75 10.47
CA VAL A 8 8.83 -20.98 10.87
C VAL A 8 10.16 -21.68 10.62
N ASP A 9 10.21 -23.01 10.48
CA ASP A 9 11.45 -23.80 10.60
C ASP A 9 12.30 -24.02 9.34
N TYR A 10 12.13 -23.24 8.28
CA TYR A 10 12.94 -23.45 7.06
C TYR A 10 13.73 -22.21 6.58
N CYS A 11 14.16 -21.35 7.49
CA CYS A 11 15.21 -20.37 7.23
C CYS A 11 16.40 -20.51 8.18
N ASP A 12 16.71 -21.73 8.59
CA ASP A 12 17.91 -22.06 9.37
C ASP A 12 19.11 -22.31 8.48
N ILE A 13 19.53 -21.30 7.75
CA ILE A 13 20.90 -21.26 7.23
C ILE A 13 21.53 -19.97 7.77
N SER A 14 22.42 -20.19 8.74
CA SER A 14 23.30 -19.22 9.34
C SER A 14 24.10 -18.46 8.27
N CYS A 15 23.84 -17.17 8.12
CA CYS A 15 24.85 -16.24 7.66
C CYS A 15 25.66 -15.85 8.91
N GLU A 16 26.76 -16.55 9.16
CA GLU A 16 27.82 -16.06 10.03
C GLU A 16 28.44 -14.83 9.38
N THR A 17 28.00 -13.66 9.80
CA THR A 17 28.79 -12.45 9.63
C THR A 17 29.82 -12.45 10.72
N GLY A 18 31.07 -12.77 10.34
CA GLY A 18 32.24 -12.68 11.23
C GLY A 18 32.33 -11.29 11.87
N GLY A 19 32.23 -11.28 13.19
CA GLY A 19 32.55 -10.12 14.00
C GLY A 19 34.05 -9.79 13.87
N PHE A 20 34.36 -8.58 13.46
CA PHE A 20 35.68 -8.01 13.62
C PHE A 20 35.79 -7.43 15.03
N ALA A 21 36.54 -8.14 15.89
CA ALA A 21 37.08 -7.58 17.12
C ALA A 21 38.27 -6.69 16.78
N GLU A 22 38.32 -5.52 17.38
CA GLU A 22 39.53 -4.68 17.44
C GLU A 22 40.61 -5.38 18.25
N GLU A 23 41.75 -5.59 17.61
CA GLU A 23 43.02 -5.82 18.34
C GLU A 23 44.09 -4.89 17.79
N LYS A 24 44.71 -4.18 18.71
CA LYS A 24 45.81 -3.23 18.51
C LYS A 24 47.16 -3.94 18.44
N ASP A 25 48.05 -3.34 17.62
CA ASP A 25 49.48 -3.29 17.68
C ASP A 25 50.35 -4.55 17.48
N GLN A 26 51.12 -4.60 16.44
CA GLN A 26 52.56 -4.29 16.39
C GLN A 26 53.22 -4.74 15.09
N ALA A 27 54.20 -3.94 14.69
CA ALA A 27 54.98 -3.96 13.48
C ALA A 27 55.75 -5.25 13.15
N SER A 28 55.85 -5.57 11.84
CA SER A 28 57.18 -5.83 11.23
C SER A 28 57.08 -6.00 9.69
N ASN A 29 58.10 -5.47 9.05
CA ASN A 29 58.49 -5.39 7.66
C ASN A 29 58.29 -6.62 6.77
N GLY A 30 57.95 -6.39 5.49
CA GLY A 30 58.26 -7.31 4.41
C GLY A 30 57.50 -7.06 3.08
N LEU A 31 58.19 -6.43 2.16
CA LEU A 31 58.00 -6.36 0.71
C LEU A 31 56.99 -7.31 0.06
N PHE A 32 56.06 -6.77 -0.71
CA PHE A 32 55.86 -7.07 -2.14
C PHE A 32 54.82 -6.08 -2.73
N GLY A 33 55.19 -5.43 -3.85
CA GLY A 33 54.44 -4.36 -4.48
C GLY A 33 53.26 -4.83 -5.30
N VAL A 34 52.16 -4.05 -5.21
CA VAL A 34 51.04 -4.07 -6.12
C VAL A 34 50.84 -2.66 -6.68
N PRO A 35 50.68 -2.46 -8.00
CA PRO A 35 50.70 -1.12 -8.60
C PRO A 35 49.44 -0.32 -8.28
N ARG A 36 49.63 0.91 -7.82
CA ARG A 36 48.59 1.93 -7.68
C ARG A 36 48.12 2.35 -9.06
N PHE A 37 46.85 2.13 -9.36
CA PHE A 37 46.19 2.78 -10.49
C PHE A 37 45.89 4.25 -10.14
N ARG A 38 46.34 5.12 -11.04
CA ARG A 38 46.38 6.57 -10.88
C ARG A 38 45.01 7.25 -10.83
N ASP A 39 44.92 8.22 -9.95
CA ASP A 39 43.86 9.23 -9.74
C ASP A 39 43.71 10.27 -10.87
N SER A 40 43.83 9.90 -12.14
CA SER A 40 43.78 10.86 -13.26
C SER A 40 42.37 11.00 -13.89
N GLN A 41 41.40 10.17 -13.54
CA GLN A 41 40.03 10.29 -14.09
C GLN A 41 39.08 11.17 -13.26
N LYS A 42 39.34 11.40 -12.00
CA LYS A 42 38.48 12.28 -11.15
C LYS A 42 38.66 13.77 -11.42
N THR A 43 39.77 14.18 -11.99
CA THR A 43 40.06 15.58 -12.35
C THR A 43 39.44 16.01 -13.68
N HIS A 44 39.22 15.09 -14.63
CA HIS A 44 38.61 15.42 -15.93
C HIS A 44 37.10 15.63 -15.84
N ILE A 45 36.39 14.83 -15.04
CA ILE A 45 34.93 14.95 -14.85
C ILE A 45 34.54 16.26 -14.12
N LYS A 46 35.37 16.74 -13.20
CA LYS A 46 35.14 18.04 -12.54
C LYS A 46 35.39 19.25 -13.44
N ALA A 47 36.26 19.14 -14.45
CA ALA A 47 36.53 20.22 -15.38
C ALA A 47 35.47 20.35 -16.46
N GLU A 48 34.88 19.25 -16.93
CA GLU A 48 33.77 19.27 -17.90
C GLU A 48 32.46 19.79 -17.31
N ASN A 49 32.13 19.39 -16.08
CA ASN A 49 30.93 19.89 -15.39
C ASN A 49 31.00 21.39 -15.03
N ARG A 50 32.19 21.97 -14.89
CA ARG A 50 32.36 23.43 -14.72
C ARG A 50 32.16 24.19 -16.03
N LYS A 51 32.58 23.64 -17.17
CA LYS A 51 32.34 24.25 -18.48
C LYS A 51 30.86 24.27 -18.90
N ILE A 52 30.09 23.28 -18.48
CA ILE A 52 28.63 23.23 -18.75
C ILE A 52 27.89 24.25 -17.87
N ALA A 53 28.29 24.45 -16.62
CA ALA A 53 27.71 25.45 -15.74
C ALA A 53 27.99 26.89 -16.19
N ASP A 54 29.21 27.18 -16.69
CA ASP A 54 29.60 28.50 -17.16
C ASP A 54 28.96 28.85 -18.52
N ALA A 55 28.59 27.85 -19.34
CA ALA A 55 27.86 28.04 -20.60
C ALA A 55 26.39 28.39 -20.42
N GLN A 56 25.78 27.95 -19.32
CA GLN A 56 24.39 28.26 -18.97
C GLN A 56 24.23 29.65 -18.31
N PHE A 57 25.29 30.23 -17.77
CA PHE A 57 25.23 31.53 -17.09
C PHE A 57 25.51 32.74 -18.02
N ASN A 58 26.01 32.52 -19.23
CA ASN A 58 26.35 33.61 -20.17
C ASN A 58 25.32 33.92 -21.25
N ASN A 59 24.12 33.28 -21.20
CA ASN A 59 23.04 33.52 -22.17
C ASN A 59 21.89 34.39 -21.63
N SER A 60 22.11 35.14 -20.54
CA SER A 60 21.12 36.07 -19.99
C SER A 60 21.56 37.55 -20.22
N ARG A 61 21.84 37.91 -21.48
CA ARG A 61 21.90 39.32 -21.92
C ARG A 61 21.13 39.44 -23.21
N TYR A 62 19.81 39.42 -23.12
CA TYR A 62 18.95 40.10 -24.11
C TYR A 62 18.06 41.07 -23.38
N SER A 63 18.17 42.31 -23.85
CA SER A 63 17.61 43.54 -23.34
C SER A 63 16.09 43.48 -23.14
N SER A 64 15.72 44.08 -22.03
CA SER A 64 14.44 44.65 -21.69
C SER A 64 13.84 45.51 -22.83
N GLU A 65 12.82 45.03 -23.52
CA GLU A 65 11.71 45.80 -24.04
C GLU A 65 10.43 44.98 -23.91
N VAL A 66 9.72 45.20 -22.82
CA VAL A 66 8.36 44.71 -22.63
C VAL A 66 7.43 45.77 -23.24
N PRO A 67 6.63 45.46 -24.26
CA PRO A 67 5.56 46.37 -24.68
C PRO A 67 4.51 46.41 -23.55
N SER A 68 4.25 47.59 -23.04
CA SER A 68 3.16 47.90 -22.14
C SER A 68 1.82 47.59 -22.80
N PHE A 69 1.15 46.51 -22.41
CA PHE A 69 -0.25 46.31 -22.76
C PHE A 69 -1.13 47.10 -21.80
N SER A 70 -1.83 48.07 -22.32
CA SER A 70 -2.89 48.81 -21.67
C SER A 70 -4.12 47.89 -21.46
N PRO A 71 -4.77 47.88 -20.29
CA PRO A 71 -5.96 47.08 -20.04
C PRO A 71 -7.20 47.87 -20.47
N ALA A 72 -7.63 47.73 -21.70
CA ALA A 72 -8.97 48.12 -22.10
C ALA A 72 -9.37 47.36 -23.38
N THR A 73 -9.87 46.15 -23.21
CA THR A 73 -10.77 45.53 -24.18
C THR A 73 -12.11 45.28 -23.50
N GLU A 74 -13.05 46.19 -23.74
CA GLU A 74 -14.47 45.97 -23.41
C GLU A 74 -14.98 44.75 -24.16
N TRP A 75 -15.46 43.77 -23.39
CA TRP A 75 -16.20 42.63 -23.92
C TRP A 75 -17.59 43.09 -24.34
N VAL A 76 -17.80 43.32 -25.62
CA VAL A 76 -19.16 43.52 -26.16
C VAL A 76 -19.88 42.19 -26.13
N ARG A 77 -20.89 42.09 -25.29
CA ARG A 77 -21.84 40.97 -25.19
C ARG A 77 -22.71 40.96 -26.45
N ALA A 78 -22.37 40.13 -27.43
CA ALA A 78 -23.22 39.90 -28.59
C ALA A 78 -24.42 39.01 -28.14
N LYS A 79 -25.62 39.53 -28.25
CA LYS A 79 -26.86 38.79 -28.14
C LYS A 79 -27.07 37.95 -29.40
N ASN A 80 -27.38 36.69 -29.19
CA ASN A 80 -27.94 35.70 -30.12
C ASN A 80 -28.23 36.17 -31.54
N THR A 81 -27.34 35.81 -32.47
CA THR A 81 -27.71 35.53 -33.87
C THR A 81 -26.71 34.48 -34.39
N ASP A 82 -27.22 33.45 -35.05
CA ASP A 82 -26.49 32.33 -35.64
C ASP A 82 -25.60 32.78 -36.81
N GLU A 83 -24.46 33.43 -36.54
CA GLU A 83 -23.45 33.75 -37.56
C GLU A 83 -22.04 33.42 -37.06
N THR A 84 -21.38 32.49 -37.70
CA THR A 84 -19.98 32.12 -37.45
C THR A 84 -19.05 33.15 -38.11
N LEU A 85 -18.23 33.82 -37.31
CA LEU A 85 -17.27 34.82 -37.75
C LEU A 85 -15.83 34.30 -37.59
N ALA A 86 -15.03 34.33 -38.65
CA ALA A 86 -13.60 34.04 -38.62
C ALA A 86 -12.80 35.35 -38.83
N ILE A 87 -11.74 35.53 -38.03
CA ILE A 87 -10.86 36.71 -38.14
C ILE A 87 -9.61 36.31 -38.92
N LYS A 88 -9.36 37.01 -40.04
CA LYS A 88 -8.15 36.88 -40.84
C LYS A 88 -7.59 38.29 -41.07
N ASN A 89 -6.36 38.52 -40.63
CA ASN A 89 -5.62 39.78 -40.80
C ASN A 89 -6.40 41.06 -40.37
N ASN A 90 -6.95 41.05 -39.13
CA ASN A 90 -7.74 42.17 -38.59
C ASN A 90 -8.97 42.57 -39.38
N ALA A 91 -9.45 41.77 -40.33
CA ALA A 91 -10.69 41.98 -41.04
C ALA A 91 -11.65 40.80 -40.79
N ILE A 92 -12.91 41.13 -40.54
CA ILE A 92 -13.95 40.11 -40.36
C ILE A 92 -14.41 39.66 -41.76
N VAL A 93 -14.13 38.40 -42.11
CA VAL A 93 -14.59 37.81 -43.37
C VAL A 93 -15.62 36.73 -43.07
N LYS A 94 -16.79 36.82 -43.69
CA LYS A 94 -17.81 35.76 -43.62
C LYS A 94 -17.43 34.67 -44.63
N ASP A 95 -17.15 33.45 -44.14
CA ASP A 95 -16.88 32.29 -44.96
C ASP A 95 -18.08 31.32 -44.90
N PRO A 96 -18.88 31.19 -45.95
CA PRO A 96 -20.07 30.35 -45.96
C PRO A 96 -19.76 28.83 -46.04
N SER A 97 -18.48 28.43 -46.18
CA SER A 97 -18.09 27.03 -46.32
C SER A 97 -17.72 26.37 -44.98
N LEU A 98 -17.68 27.13 -43.88
CA LEU A 98 -17.35 26.61 -42.55
C LEU A 98 -18.58 25.95 -41.89
N GLN A 99 -18.63 24.63 -41.88
CA GLN A 99 -19.66 23.88 -41.15
C GLN A 99 -19.44 24.02 -39.61
N PRO A 100 -20.49 24.41 -38.84
CA PRO A 100 -20.34 24.69 -37.40
C PRO A 100 -19.97 23.47 -36.54
N ALA A 101 -20.19 22.26 -37.02
CA ALA A 101 -20.08 21.05 -36.24
C ALA A 101 -18.65 20.56 -35.92
N LYS A 102 -17.61 21.10 -36.61
CA LYS A 102 -16.21 20.65 -36.43
C LYS A 102 -15.35 21.50 -35.51
N ILE A 103 -15.79 22.71 -35.17
CA ILE A 103 -14.99 23.63 -34.35
C ILE A 103 -15.21 23.42 -32.86
N TYR A 104 -16.36 22.90 -32.45
CA TYR A 104 -16.67 22.68 -31.02
C TYR A 104 -16.09 21.39 -30.42
N SER A 105 -15.58 20.46 -31.21
CA SER A 105 -14.98 19.22 -30.70
C SER A 105 -13.50 19.37 -30.24
N SER A 106 -12.90 20.55 -30.43
CA SER A 106 -11.48 20.79 -30.13
C SER A 106 -11.22 21.92 -29.12
N MET A 107 -12.26 22.43 -28.45
CA MET A 107 -12.01 23.36 -27.34
C MET A 107 -11.40 22.58 -26.16
N PRO A 108 -10.28 23.08 -25.56
CA PRO A 108 -9.74 22.45 -24.36
C PRO A 108 -10.83 22.46 -23.28
N ARG A 109 -11.12 21.30 -22.72
CA ARG A 109 -12.01 21.19 -21.54
C ARG A 109 -11.48 22.19 -20.49
N ASN A 110 -12.36 22.98 -19.91
CA ASN A 110 -12.00 23.80 -18.76
C ASN A 110 -11.34 22.92 -17.70
N PHE A 111 -10.32 23.39 -17.02
CA PHE A 111 -9.66 22.67 -15.94
C PHE A 111 -10.63 22.22 -14.82
N SER A 112 -11.78 22.88 -14.72
CA SER A 112 -12.92 22.52 -13.86
C SER A 112 -13.70 21.27 -14.34
N GLU A 113 -13.43 20.76 -15.53
CA GLU A 113 -14.12 19.61 -16.15
C GLU A 113 -13.22 18.37 -16.29
N MET A 114 -12.09 18.30 -15.53
CA MET A 114 -11.26 17.10 -15.54
C MET A 114 -12.05 15.89 -15.06
N LYS A 115 -12.18 14.88 -15.92
CA LYS A 115 -12.82 13.61 -15.54
C LYS A 115 -11.97 12.91 -14.51
N THR A 116 -12.56 12.62 -13.36
CA THR A 116 -11.90 11.90 -12.27
C THR A 116 -12.31 10.44 -12.30
N GLY A 117 -11.31 9.55 -12.20
CA GLY A 117 -11.51 8.13 -11.95
C GLY A 117 -10.98 7.74 -10.57
N VAL A 118 -11.39 6.58 -10.09
CA VAL A 118 -10.96 6.02 -8.81
C VAL A 118 -10.19 4.73 -9.04
N LEU A 119 -9.01 4.64 -8.41
CA LEU A 119 -8.18 3.44 -8.35
C LEU A 119 -8.14 2.92 -6.92
N LEU A 120 -8.79 1.79 -6.67
CA LEU A 120 -8.63 1.03 -5.44
C LEU A 120 -7.43 0.12 -5.59
N ILE A 121 -6.47 0.13 -4.63
CA ILE A 121 -5.29 -0.72 -4.69
C ILE A 121 -5.28 -1.70 -3.53
N ASN A 122 -5.20 -3.00 -3.82
CA ASN A 122 -4.97 -4.03 -2.82
C ASN A 122 -3.61 -4.72 -3.06
N LEU A 123 -3.18 -5.55 -2.10
CA LEU A 123 -1.85 -6.20 -2.11
C LEU A 123 -1.66 -7.06 -3.35
N GLY A 124 -2.62 -7.91 -3.62
CA GLY A 124 -2.55 -8.86 -4.71
C GLY A 124 -2.53 -10.31 -4.25
N THR A 125 -2.62 -11.19 -5.23
CA THR A 125 -2.79 -12.64 -5.04
C THR A 125 -2.29 -13.39 -6.26
N PRO A 126 -1.97 -14.70 -6.16
CA PRO A 126 -1.66 -15.50 -7.34
C PRO A 126 -2.85 -15.59 -8.29
N ASP A 127 -2.60 -15.76 -9.59
CA ASP A 127 -3.65 -15.97 -10.60
C ASP A 127 -4.39 -17.32 -10.43
N ALA A 128 -3.72 -18.28 -9.77
CA ALA A 128 -4.24 -19.63 -9.55
C ALA A 128 -3.55 -20.30 -8.35
N PRO A 129 -4.16 -21.31 -7.68
CA PRO A 129 -3.60 -21.95 -6.50
C PRO A 129 -2.53 -22.99 -6.81
N GLU A 130 -1.94 -22.97 -8.04
CA GLU A 130 -0.86 -23.84 -8.47
C GLU A 130 0.51 -23.25 -8.15
N SER A 131 1.48 -24.13 -7.90
CA SER A 131 2.84 -23.75 -7.52
C SER A 131 3.52 -22.80 -8.52
N GLY A 132 3.20 -22.89 -9.81
CA GLY A 132 3.74 -22.01 -10.86
C GLY A 132 3.22 -20.57 -10.74
N ALA A 133 1.91 -20.40 -10.57
CA ALA A 133 1.27 -19.09 -10.38
C ALA A 133 1.70 -18.48 -9.04
N VAL A 134 1.68 -19.25 -7.95
CA VAL A 134 2.14 -18.82 -6.64
C VAL A 134 3.62 -18.42 -6.67
N ARG A 135 4.47 -19.13 -7.42
CA ARG A 135 5.88 -18.76 -7.59
C ARG A 135 6.05 -17.40 -8.28
N ARG A 136 5.26 -17.12 -9.34
CA ARG A 136 5.30 -15.81 -10.03
C ARG A 136 4.90 -14.67 -9.07
N TYR A 137 3.79 -14.85 -8.35
CA TYR A 137 3.31 -13.92 -7.37
C TYR A 137 4.35 -13.67 -6.25
N LEU A 138 4.85 -14.72 -5.59
CA LEU A 138 5.85 -14.62 -4.55
C LEU A 138 7.15 -13.96 -5.03
N LYS A 139 7.55 -14.24 -6.29
CA LYS A 139 8.72 -13.58 -6.88
C LYS A 139 8.52 -12.08 -7.00
N GLN A 140 7.36 -11.63 -7.49
CA GLN A 140 7.05 -10.20 -7.61
C GLN A 140 6.97 -9.54 -6.22
N PHE A 141 6.22 -10.13 -5.29
CA PHE A 141 6.01 -9.63 -3.94
C PHE A 141 7.31 -9.52 -3.14
N LEU A 142 8.11 -10.57 -3.09
CA LEU A 142 9.32 -10.60 -2.27
C LEU A 142 10.54 -9.97 -2.97
N SER A 143 10.42 -9.57 -4.25
CA SER A 143 11.45 -8.76 -4.93
C SER A 143 11.36 -7.28 -4.56
N ASP A 144 10.23 -6.84 -3.99
CA ASP A 144 10.07 -5.47 -3.53
C ASP A 144 11.01 -5.17 -2.35
N GLU A 145 11.79 -4.09 -2.46
CA GLU A 145 12.74 -3.68 -1.41
C GLU A 145 12.07 -3.14 -0.16
N ARG A 146 10.81 -2.67 -0.28
CA ARG A 146 10.01 -2.25 0.87
C ARG A 146 9.47 -3.45 1.66
N VAL A 147 9.40 -4.65 1.04
CA VAL A 147 8.98 -5.91 1.67
C VAL A 147 10.18 -6.65 2.23
N LEU A 148 11.19 -6.93 1.39
CA LEU A 148 12.45 -7.53 1.81
C LEU A 148 13.56 -6.46 1.76
N ASP A 149 13.67 -5.71 2.83
CA ASP A 149 14.58 -4.61 3.06
C ASP A 149 16.01 -5.11 3.36
N ILE A 150 16.62 -5.77 2.38
CA ILE A 150 17.99 -6.29 2.43
C ILE A 150 18.73 -5.94 1.13
N ASN A 151 20.05 -6.09 1.16
CA ASN A 151 20.91 -5.85 -0.02
C ASN A 151 20.35 -6.55 -1.27
N PRO A 152 20.32 -5.90 -2.46
CA PRO A 152 19.73 -6.44 -3.68
C PRO A 152 20.30 -7.81 -4.11
N ILE A 153 21.59 -8.03 -3.97
CA ILE A 153 22.25 -9.32 -4.32
C ILE A 153 21.80 -10.39 -3.33
N GLY A 154 21.82 -10.10 -2.02
CA GLY A 154 21.34 -11.00 -0.97
C GLY A 154 19.86 -11.32 -1.15
N ARG A 155 19.02 -10.33 -1.47
CA ARG A 155 17.60 -10.52 -1.79
C ARG A 155 17.42 -11.45 -2.98
N TRP A 156 18.15 -11.25 -4.06
CA TRP A 156 18.07 -12.10 -5.24
C TRP A 156 18.46 -13.55 -4.94
N LEU A 157 19.59 -13.79 -4.22
CA LEU A 157 20.05 -15.11 -3.82
C LEU A 157 19.02 -15.81 -2.91
N LEU A 158 18.61 -15.14 -1.83
CA LEU A 158 17.61 -15.66 -0.88
C LEU A 158 16.32 -16.06 -1.60
N LEU A 159 15.84 -15.19 -2.47
CA LEU A 159 14.59 -15.39 -3.18
C LEU A 159 14.67 -16.58 -4.15
N ASN A 160 15.66 -16.60 -5.04
CA ASN A 160 15.71 -17.57 -6.13
C ASN A 160 16.23 -18.94 -5.70
N LEU A 161 17.15 -19.01 -4.73
CA LEU A 161 17.79 -20.27 -4.32
C LEU A 161 17.11 -20.92 -3.11
N ILE A 162 16.44 -20.12 -2.24
CA ILE A 162 15.87 -20.63 -0.99
C ILE A 162 14.35 -20.51 -1.00
N ILE A 163 13.81 -19.29 -1.06
CA ILE A 163 12.37 -19.07 -0.83
C ILE A 163 11.53 -19.71 -1.95
N LEU A 164 11.74 -19.31 -3.20
CA LEU A 164 10.88 -19.73 -4.32
C LEU A 164 10.86 -21.24 -4.57
N PRO A 165 12.00 -21.99 -4.48
CA PRO A 165 11.96 -23.43 -4.69
C PRO A 165 11.11 -24.20 -3.68
N PHE A 166 11.16 -23.80 -2.40
CA PHE A 166 10.51 -24.53 -1.31
C PHE A 166 9.14 -23.96 -0.94
N ARG A 167 9.04 -22.63 -0.79
CA ARG A 167 7.82 -21.98 -0.29
C ARG A 167 6.67 -21.99 -1.30
N SER A 168 6.95 -21.95 -2.62
CA SER A 168 5.89 -21.90 -3.64
C SER A 168 4.93 -23.09 -3.58
N ARG A 169 5.45 -24.30 -3.32
CA ARG A 169 4.63 -25.52 -3.20
C ARG A 169 3.79 -25.51 -1.92
N ARG A 170 4.38 -25.06 -0.80
CA ARG A 170 3.69 -24.99 0.50
C ARG A 170 2.57 -23.95 0.44
N SER A 171 2.89 -22.73 -0.03
CA SER A 171 1.88 -21.67 -0.18
C SER A 171 0.77 -22.07 -1.16
N ALA A 172 1.08 -22.82 -2.24
CA ALA A 172 0.06 -23.34 -3.14
C ALA A 172 -0.91 -24.34 -2.45
N LYS A 173 -0.43 -25.11 -1.47
CA LYS A 173 -1.33 -25.96 -0.66
C LYS A 173 -2.26 -25.13 0.24
N ALA A 174 -1.74 -24.09 0.85
CA ALA A 174 -2.53 -23.19 1.67
C ALA A 174 -3.57 -22.42 0.83
N TYR A 175 -3.16 -21.86 -0.33
CA TYR A 175 -4.11 -21.23 -1.26
C TYR A 175 -5.24 -22.15 -1.70
N ARG A 176 -4.99 -23.44 -1.94
CA ARG A 176 -6.04 -24.40 -2.31
C ARG A 176 -7.10 -24.59 -1.23
N LYS A 177 -6.75 -24.44 0.07
CA LYS A 177 -7.71 -24.56 1.16
C LYS A 177 -8.75 -23.42 1.16
N VAL A 178 -8.35 -22.22 0.73
CA VAL A 178 -9.17 -21.01 0.80
C VAL A 178 -9.68 -20.54 -0.56
N TRP A 179 -9.30 -21.25 -1.65
CA TRP A 179 -9.65 -20.85 -3.03
C TRP A 179 -11.15 -20.99 -3.28
N MET A 180 -11.77 -19.91 -3.75
CA MET A 180 -13.20 -19.90 -4.12
C MET A 180 -13.39 -20.36 -5.56
N SER A 181 -14.63 -20.67 -5.96
CA SER A 181 -14.99 -21.03 -7.35
C SER A 181 -14.61 -19.95 -8.36
N GLU A 182 -14.73 -18.67 -7.97
CA GLU A 182 -14.47 -17.50 -8.80
C GLU A 182 -12.99 -17.04 -8.77
N GLY A 183 -12.20 -17.54 -7.81
CA GLY A 183 -10.79 -17.15 -7.68
C GLY A 183 -10.32 -17.03 -6.24
N SER A 184 -9.24 -16.28 -6.03
CA SER A 184 -8.77 -16.02 -4.69
C SER A 184 -9.73 -15.10 -3.92
N PRO A 185 -9.96 -15.32 -2.60
CA PRO A 185 -10.85 -14.47 -1.81
C PRO A 185 -10.54 -12.99 -1.93
N LEU A 186 -9.27 -12.61 -1.83
CA LEU A 186 -8.82 -11.21 -1.93
C LEU A 186 -9.25 -10.56 -3.25
N LEU A 187 -9.15 -11.28 -4.37
CA LEU A 187 -9.56 -10.78 -5.69
C LEU A 187 -11.08 -10.70 -5.79
N VAL A 188 -11.79 -11.75 -5.40
CA VAL A 188 -13.24 -11.84 -5.49
C VAL A 188 -13.90 -10.73 -4.67
N TYR A 189 -13.51 -10.59 -3.41
CA TYR A 189 -14.05 -9.53 -2.54
C TYR A 189 -13.62 -8.13 -2.99
N GLY A 190 -12.40 -7.97 -3.49
CA GLY A 190 -11.96 -6.70 -4.07
C GLY A 190 -12.78 -6.28 -5.29
N GLN A 191 -13.14 -7.22 -6.18
CA GLN A 191 -14.03 -6.98 -7.32
C GLN A 191 -15.46 -6.66 -6.88
N GLN A 192 -15.99 -7.37 -5.89
CA GLN A 192 -17.33 -7.12 -5.34
C GLN A 192 -17.40 -5.73 -4.69
N LEU A 193 -16.40 -5.35 -3.87
CA LEU A 193 -16.28 -4.01 -3.30
C LEU A 193 -16.27 -2.94 -4.40
N THR A 194 -15.42 -3.12 -5.41
CA THR A 194 -15.29 -2.19 -6.55
C THR A 194 -16.60 -2.01 -7.27
N LYS A 195 -17.33 -3.10 -7.51
CA LYS A 195 -18.67 -3.07 -8.14
C LYS A 195 -19.68 -2.30 -7.28
N GLY A 196 -19.71 -2.56 -5.98
CA GLY A 196 -20.60 -1.86 -5.04
C GLY A 196 -20.30 -0.36 -4.97
N VAL A 197 -19.02 0.02 -4.81
CA VAL A 197 -18.58 1.43 -4.79
C VAL A 197 -18.93 2.13 -6.11
N ARG A 198 -18.71 1.48 -7.26
CA ARG A 198 -19.09 2.03 -8.58
C ARG A 198 -20.59 2.32 -8.66
N GLN A 199 -21.44 1.44 -8.14
CA GLN A 199 -22.89 1.68 -8.09
C GLN A 199 -23.24 2.90 -7.25
N HIS A 200 -22.61 3.08 -6.09
CA HIS A 200 -22.82 4.24 -5.22
C HIS A 200 -22.31 5.56 -5.80
N LEU A 201 -21.33 5.51 -6.71
CA LEU A 201 -20.80 6.70 -7.39
C LEU A 201 -21.35 6.88 -8.81
N GLN A 202 -22.37 6.11 -9.20
CA GLN A 202 -22.91 6.11 -10.56
C GLN A 202 -23.46 7.49 -10.98
N GLU A 203 -24.11 8.21 -10.08
CA GLU A 203 -24.66 9.55 -10.35
C GLU A 203 -23.57 10.58 -10.67
N LEU A 204 -22.36 10.38 -10.17
CA LEU A 204 -21.20 11.23 -10.46
C LEU A 204 -20.51 10.86 -11.78
N GLY A 205 -20.92 9.77 -12.43
CA GLY A 205 -20.26 9.26 -13.64
C GLY A 205 -18.80 8.87 -13.45
N THR A 206 -18.38 8.61 -12.20
CA THR A 206 -16.99 8.32 -11.83
C THR A 206 -16.68 6.84 -12.01
N PRO A 207 -15.75 6.46 -12.92
CA PRO A 207 -15.31 5.08 -13.04
C PRO A 207 -14.46 4.68 -11.83
N VAL A 208 -14.69 3.44 -11.34
CA VAL A 208 -13.94 2.85 -10.22
C VAL A 208 -13.31 1.55 -10.71
N VAL A 209 -12.02 1.38 -10.53
CA VAL A 209 -11.27 0.18 -10.92
C VAL A 209 -10.44 -0.36 -9.76
N LEU A 210 -10.20 -1.67 -9.79
CA LEU A 210 -9.32 -2.36 -8.86
C LEU A 210 -7.96 -2.59 -9.52
N GLY A 211 -6.88 -2.26 -8.80
CA GLY A 211 -5.51 -2.62 -9.13
C GLY A 211 -4.88 -3.46 -8.02
N MET A 212 -4.09 -4.45 -8.39
CA MET A 212 -3.28 -5.24 -7.47
C MET A 212 -1.83 -4.77 -7.51
N ARG A 213 -1.25 -4.54 -6.33
CA ARG A 213 0.18 -4.18 -6.25
C ARG A 213 1.06 -5.29 -6.82
N TYR A 214 0.68 -6.54 -6.58
CA TYR A 214 1.34 -7.72 -7.12
C TYR A 214 0.30 -8.66 -7.75
N GLY A 215 0.59 -9.16 -8.96
CA GLY A 215 -0.35 -10.01 -9.72
C GLY A 215 -1.33 -9.19 -10.55
N ASN A 216 -2.52 -9.76 -10.78
CA ASN A 216 -3.53 -9.22 -11.69
C ASN A 216 -4.90 -8.97 -11.02
N PRO A 217 -5.69 -7.96 -11.51
CA PRO A 217 -5.29 -6.93 -12.48
C PRO A 217 -4.20 -6.02 -11.89
N SER A 218 -3.18 -5.68 -12.66
CA SER A 218 -2.09 -4.84 -12.16
C SER A 218 -2.52 -3.38 -11.98
N VAL A 219 -1.80 -2.62 -11.13
CA VAL A 219 -1.98 -1.17 -11.01
C VAL A 219 -1.82 -0.47 -12.36
N GLY A 220 -0.85 -0.92 -13.18
CA GLY A 220 -0.64 -0.36 -14.52
C GLY A 220 -1.84 -0.57 -15.44
N SER A 221 -2.40 -1.80 -15.49
CA SER A 221 -3.59 -2.07 -16.31
C SER A 221 -4.83 -1.30 -15.81
N ALA A 222 -4.95 -1.11 -14.50
CA ALA A 222 -6.04 -0.33 -13.92
C ALA A 222 -5.94 1.16 -14.28
N ILE A 223 -4.73 1.75 -14.26
CA ILE A 223 -4.50 3.13 -14.72
C ILE A 223 -4.83 3.27 -16.21
N GLU A 224 -4.43 2.30 -17.04
CA GLU A 224 -4.75 2.32 -18.48
C GLU A 224 -6.26 2.32 -18.72
N LEU A 225 -7.01 1.46 -18.05
CA LEU A 225 -8.49 1.45 -18.14
C LEU A 225 -9.11 2.80 -17.78
N LEU A 226 -8.62 3.47 -16.72
CA LEU A 226 -9.12 4.80 -16.35
C LEU A 226 -8.78 5.85 -17.42
N ARG A 227 -7.63 5.75 -18.06
CA ARG A 227 -7.23 6.64 -19.14
C ARG A 227 -8.06 6.42 -20.40
N GLU A 228 -8.33 5.17 -20.77
CA GLU A 228 -9.24 4.81 -21.87
C GLU A 228 -10.66 5.37 -21.63
N GLU A 229 -11.09 5.41 -20.37
CA GLU A 229 -12.32 6.10 -19.96
C GLU A 229 -12.23 7.64 -19.98
N GLY A 230 -11.07 8.20 -20.35
CA GLY A 230 -10.82 9.63 -20.45
C GLY A 230 -10.61 10.34 -19.12
N CYS A 231 -10.13 9.62 -18.08
CA CYS A 231 -9.82 10.23 -16.80
C CYS A 231 -8.45 10.92 -16.83
N ASP A 232 -8.41 12.21 -16.55
CA ASP A 232 -7.21 13.02 -16.42
C ASP A 232 -6.71 13.11 -14.98
N ARG A 233 -7.61 12.88 -14.01
CA ARG A 233 -7.32 12.79 -12.56
C ARG A 233 -7.70 11.42 -12.06
N ILE A 234 -6.85 10.83 -11.22
CA ILE A 234 -7.08 9.53 -10.59
C ILE A 234 -6.98 9.69 -9.07
N LEU A 235 -8.08 9.46 -8.39
CA LEU A 235 -8.14 9.37 -6.94
C LEU A 235 -7.73 7.95 -6.53
N VAL A 236 -6.62 7.83 -5.79
CA VAL A 236 -6.02 6.55 -5.41
C VAL A 236 -6.32 6.25 -3.95
N LEU A 237 -6.98 5.14 -3.69
CA LEU A 237 -7.21 4.60 -2.35
C LEU A 237 -6.51 3.25 -2.18
N PRO A 238 -5.34 3.21 -1.50
CA PRO A 238 -4.76 1.96 -1.04
C PRO A 238 -5.64 1.35 0.05
N LEU A 239 -6.06 0.10 -0.14
CA LEU A 239 -6.97 -0.62 0.77
C LEU A 239 -6.21 -1.20 1.99
N PHE A 240 -5.31 -0.41 2.57
CA PHE A 240 -4.53 -0.71 3.78
C PHE A 240 -4.85 0.33 4.84
N PRO A 241 -5.65 -0.02 5.86
CA PRO A 241 -6.08 0.95 6.87
C PRO A 241 -4.90 1.60 7.61
N GLN A 242 -3.94 0.80 8.07
CA GLN A 242 -2.74 1.25 8.78
C GLN A 242 -1.59 1.45 7.79
N TYR A 243 -0.87 2.57 7.90
CA TYR A 243 0.28 2.83 7.05
C TYR A 243 1.43 1.86 7.37
N ALA A 244 1.94 1.21 6.33
CA ALA A 244 3.25 0.58 6.36
C ALA A 244 3.99 0.85 5.04
N SER A 245 5.32 1.01 5.10
CA SER A 245 6.13 1.19 3.89
C SER A 245 5.98 0.01 2.92
N SER A 246 5.86 -1.21 3.45
CA SER A 246 5.71 -2.46 2.68
C SER A 246 4.31 -2.68 2.08
N SER A 247 3.30 -1.91 2.47
CA SER A 247 1.94 -1.96 1.92
C SER A 247 1.57 -0.64 1.24
N THR A 248 1.14 0.37 1.99
CA THR A 248 0.74 1.69 1.46
C THR A 248 1.87 2.34 0.68
N GLY A 249 3.10 2.38 1.24
CA GLY A 249 4.24 3.00 0.58
C GLY A 249 4.58 2.33 -0.75
N SER A 250 4.57 1.00 -0.81
CA SER A 250 4.80 0.22 -2.03
C SER A 250 3.69 0.42 -3.08
N ALA A 251 2.41 0.46 -2.65
CA ALA A 251 1.28 0.69 -3.54
C ALA A 251 1.30 2.08 -4.18
N VAL A 252 1.64 3.09 -3.38
CA VAL A 252 1.78 4.48 -3.83
C VAL A 252 2.93 4.64 -4.82
N GLU A 253 4.09 4.08 -4.51
CA GLU A 253 5.24 4.07 -5.43
C GLU A 253 4.89 3.45 -6.77
N GLU A 254 4.19 2.30 -6.76
CA GLU A 254 3.75 1.63 -7.98
C GLU A 254 2.78 2.50 -8.79
N ALA A 255 1.81 3.14 -8.13
CA ALA A 255 0.87 4.03 -8.82
C ALA A 255 1.58 5.19 -9.52
N TYR A 256 2.53 5.86 -8.87
CA TYR A 256 3.34 6.92 -9.49
C TYR A 256 4.21 6.37 -10.61
N ARG A 257 4.84 5.22 -10.43
CA ARG A 257 5.70 4.58 -11.42
C ARG A 257 4.92 4.24 -12.70
N GLU A 258 3.74 3.65 -12.55
CA GLU A 258 2.89 3.29 -13.69
C GLU A 258 2.29 4.54 -14.37
N ALA A 259 1.83 5.51 -13.60
CA ALA A 259 1.34 6.77 -14.15
C ALA A 259 2.40 7.53 -14.96
N SER A 260 3.65 7.54 -14.50
CA SER A 260 4.77 8.24 -15.16
C SER A 260 5.20 7.61 -16.49
N ARG A 261 4.76 6.41 -16.83
CA ARG A 261 5.03 5.77 -18.13
C ARG A 261 4.27 6.40 -19.30
N HIS A 262 3.21 7.15 -18.97
CA HIS A 262 2.39 7.79 -19.98
C HIS A 262 2.95 9.16 -20.35
N TRP A 263 2.95 9.48 -21.65
CA TRP A 263 3.40 10.79 -22.14
C TRP A 263 2.64 11.93 -21.44
N ASN A 264 1.31 11.83 -21.41
CA ASN A 264 0.45 12.70 -20.60
C ASN A 264 0.18 11.97 -19.27
N THR A 265 0.98 12.27 -18.26
CA THR A 265 0.84 11.68 -16.93
C THR A 265 -0.45 12.14 -16.27
N PRO A 266 -1.35 11.21 -15.85
CA PRO A 266 -2.57 11.59 -15.14
C PRO A 266 -2.25 12.19 -13.77
N HIS A 267 -3.12 13.07 -13.30
CA HIS A 267 -3.00 13.67 -11.97
C HIS A 267 -3.38 12.67 -10.89
N LEU A 268 -2.45 12.27 -10.03
CA LEU A 268 -2.74 11.36 -8.93
C LEU A 268 -3.04 12.14 -7.66
N GLN A 269 -4.17 11.84 -7.04
CA GLN A 269 -4.53 12.31 -5.71
C GLN A 269 -4.65 11.11 -4.79
N LEU A 270 -3.82 11.06 -3.73
CA LEU A 270 -3.79 9.96 -2.79
C LEU A 270 -4.74 10.23 -1.62
N LEU A 271 -5.46 9.20 -1.17
CA LEU A 271 -6.15 9.22 0.11
C LEU A 271 -5.17 8.82 1.22
N GLU A 272 -5.38 9.43 2.38
CA GLU A 272 -4.62 9.12 3.59
C GLU A 272 -5.01 7.73 4.15
N PRO A 273 -4.14 7.11 4.98
CA PRO A 273 -4.49 5.91 5.74
C PRO A 273 -5.71 6.18 6.63
N PHE A 274 -6.64 5.23 6.65
CA PHE A 274 -7.95 5.38 7.28
C PHE A 274 -8.11 4.53 8.56
N TYR A 275 -7.00 4.29 9.27
CA TYR A 275 -6.89 3.39 10.43
C TYR A 275 -7.83 3.73 11.60
N ASP A 276 -8.29 4.97 11.73
CA ASP A 276 -9.23 5.43 12.77
C ASP A 276 -10.45 6.18 12.19
N ASP A 277 -10.65 6.11 10.87
CA ASP A 277 -11.83 6.68 10.22
C ASP A 277 -13.11 6.01 10.73
N GLU A 278 -14.09 6.82 11.11
CA GLU A 278 -15.33 6.34 11.74
C GLU A 278 -16.07 5.33 10.88
N ARG A 279 -16.09 5.51 9.55
CA ARG A 279 -16.76 4.61 8.59
C ARG A 279 -16.11 3.22 8.57
N PHE A 280 -14.80 3.17 8.67
CA PHE A 280 -14.03 1.92 8.78
C PHE A 280 -14.30 1.22 10.12
N ILE A 281 -14.26 1.97 11.22
CA ILE A 281 -14.53 1.46 12.56
C ILE A 281 -15.97 0.97 12.68
N GLU A 282 -16.95 1.71 12.18
CA GLU A 282 -18.36 1.29 12.18
C GLU A 282 -18.61 0.04 11.35
N ALA A 283 -17.98 -0.07 10.16
CA ALA A 283 -18.10 -1.24 9.33
C ALA A 283 -17.59 -2.50 10.05
N PHE A 284 -16.40 -2.43 10.69
CA PHE A 284 -15.89 -3.56 11.49
C PHE A 284 -16.74 -3.84 12.73
N ALA A 285 -17.23 -2.81 13.40
CA ALA A 285 -18.12 -2.99 14.53
C ALA A 285 -19.43 -3.68 14.11
N ALA A 286 -20.00 -3.32 12.97
CA ALA A 286 -21.21 -3.95 12.44
C ALA A 286 -21.00 -5.44 12.14
N VAL A 287 -19.87 -5.80 11.52
CA VAL A 287 -19.54 -7.21 11.22
C VAL A 287 -19.24 -7.98 12.50
N GLY A 288 -18.60 -7.35 13.50
CA GLY A 288 -18.18 -8.02 14.73
C GLY A 288 -19.28 -8.22 15.79
N ARG A 289 -20.32 -7.35 15.84
CA ARG A 289 -21.38 -7.41 16.87
C ARG A 289 -22.02 -8.78 17.02
N PRO A 290 -22.43 -9.51 15.98
CA PRO A 290 -23.05 -10.83 16.12
C PRO A 290 -22.16 -11.88 16.80
N TYR A 291 -20.84 -11.70 16.70
CA TYR A 291 -19.86 -12.58 17.34
C TYR A 291 -19.67 -12.22 18.81
N LEU A 292 -19.73 -10.94 19.18
CA LEU A 292 -19.70 -10.49 20.57
C LEU A 292 -20.92 -10.92 21.37
N ASP A 293 -22.08 -11.01 20.73
CA ASP A 293 -23.33 -11.52 21.37
C ASP A 293 -23.19 -12.96 21.87
N GLN A 294 -22.21 -13.72 21.37
CA GLN A 294 -21.86 -15.05 21.85
C GLN A 294 -21.01 -15.04 23.13
N GLN A 295 -20.72 -13.87 23.68
CA GLN A 295 -20.03 -13.64 24.93
C GLN A 295 -18.65 -14.33 25.02
N PRO A 296 -17.68 -13.99 24.15
CA PRO A 296 -16.31 -14.49 24.26
C PRO A 296 -15.68 -14.08 25.60
N ASP A 297 -14.75 -14.88 26.11
CA ASP A 297 -14.02 -14.56 27.33
C ASP A 297 -13.04 -13.41 27.10
N HIS A 298 -12.49 -13.33 25.87
CA HIS A 298 -11.52 -12.30 25.46
C HIS A 298 -11.60 -12.00 23.96
N VAL A 299 -11.21 -10.78 23.60
CA VAL A 299 -11.10 -10.34 22.21
C VAL A 299 -9.63 -10.08 21.87
N LEU A 300 -9.16 -10.63 20.75
CA LEU A 300 -7.81 -10.42 20.26
C LEU A 300 -7.87 -9.63 18.93
N PHE A 301 -7.27 -8.45 18.90
CA PHE A 301 -7.03 -7.71 17.66
C PHE A 301 -5.68 -8.14 17.08
N SER A 302 -5.69 -9.01 16.08
CA SER A 302 -4.50 -9.52 15.40
C SER A 302 -4.24 -8.72 14.15
N PHE A 303 -3.07 -8.09 14.06
CA PHE A 303 -2.62 -7.33 12.90
C PHE A 303 -1.50 -8.09 12.18
N HIS A 304 -1.33 -7.88 10.88
CA HIS A 304 -0.13 -8.40 10.22
C HIS A 304 1.11 -7.77 10.84
N GLY A 305 2.08 -8.58 11.24
CA GLY A 305 3.34 -8.09 11.79
C GLY A 305 4.16 -7.32 10.76
N VAL A 306 5.05 -6.46 11.24
CA VAL A 306 6.11 -5.84 10.42
C VAL A 306 7.44 -5.93 11.20
N PRO A 307 8.60 -6.00 10.51
CA PRO A 307 9.90 -5.97 11.17
C PRO A 307 10.07 -4.70 12.03
N GLU A 308 10.63 -4.83 13.22
CA GLU A 308 10.89 -3.69 14.12
C GLU A 308 11.69 -2.58 13.43
N ARG A 309 12.66 -2.94 12.55
CA ARG A 309 13.42 -1.98 11.77
C ARG A 309 12.58 -1.12 10.82
N HIS A 310 11.42 -1.63 10.33
CA HIS A 310 10.51 -0.83 9.51
C HIS A 310 9.82 0.24 10.33
N VAL A 311 9.45 -0.11 11.57
CA VAL A 311 8.89 0.84 12.54
C VAL A 311 9.92 1.91 12.92
N GLN A 312 11.15 1.51 13.19
CA GLN A 312 12.24 2.45 13.49
C GLN A 312 12.52 3.42 12.33
N LYS A 313 12.43 2.94 11.08
CA LYS A 313 12.60 3.79 9.88
C LYS A 313 11.43 4.75 9.63
N SER A 314 10.27 4.51 10.21
CA SER A 314 9.11 5.41 10.11
C SER A 314 9.13 6.56 11.14
N ASP A 315 10.08 6.54 12.06
CA ASP A 315 10.31 7.57 13.06
C ASP A 315 11.45 8.49 12.61
N ASP A 316 11.08 9.64 12.05
CA ASP A 316 12.06 10.63 11.54
C ASP A 316 12.95 11.21 12.66
N THR A 317 12.52 11.11 13.92
CA THR A 317 13.33 11.55 15.09
C THR A 317 14.41 10.53 15.45
N GLY A 318 14.16 9.24 15.13
CA GLY A 318 14.99 8.11 15.48
C GLY A 318 15.10 7.82 16.98
N GLU A 319 14.32 8.50 17.85
CA GLU A 319 14.41 8.41 19.31
C GLU A 319 13.12 8.04 20.02
N TYR A 320 12.03 7.79 19.29
CA TYR A 320 10.71 7.58 19.88
C TYR A 320 10.19 6.15 19.72
N CYS A 321 10.01 5.69 18.47
CA CYS A 321 9.39 4.40 18.18
C CYS A 321 10.26 3.22 18.63
N LEU A 322 9.70 2.32 19.46
CA LEU A 322 10.37 1.18 20.08
C LEU A 322 11.49 1.55 21.08
N LYS A 323 11.69 2.84 21.34
CA LYS A 323 12.67 3.33 22.32
C LYS A 323 11.99 3.89 23.56
N GLN A 324 10.79 4.44 23.42
CA GLN A 324 10.02 4.93 24.56
C GLN A 324 9.02 3.87 25.03
N PRO A 325 8.82 3.72 26.36
CA PRO A 325 7.78 2.83 26.89
C PRO A 325 6.41 3.30 26.38
N ASN A 326 5.57 2.35 25.96
CA ASN A 326 4.22 2.63 25.47
C ASN A 326 4.15 3.65 24.31
N CYS A 327 5.16 3.69 23.45
CA CYS A 327 5.26 4.65 22.35
C CYS A 327 4.05 4.64 21.39
N CYS A 328 3.24 3.57 21.40
CA CYS A 328 2.02 3.45 20.59
C CYS A 328 0.74 3.88 21.32
N ALA A 329 0.81 4.25 22.61
CA ALA A 329 -0.39 4.59 23.41
C ALA A 329 -1.08 5.88 22.95
N THR A 330 -0.30 6.84 22.44
CA THR A 330 -0.82 8.13 21.96
C THR A 330 -0.14 8.50 20.64
N LEU A 331 -0.93 8.99 19.67
CA LEU A 331 -0.40 9.54 18.44
C LEU A 331 0.26 10.90 18.68
N CYS A 332 1.46 11.08 18.10
CA CYS A 332 2.21 12.32 18.12
C CYS A 332 3.01 12.45 16.81
N ASP A 333 3.71 13.58 16.61
CA ASP A 333 4.47 13.83 15.40
C ASP A 333 5.53 12.75 15.12
N ALA A 334 6.19 12.23 16.15
CA ALA A 334 7.22 11.20 16.00
C ALA A 334 6.67 9.85 15.54
N ASN A 335 5.43 9.49 15.88
CA ASN A 335 4.84 8.21 15.54
C ASN A 335 3.66 8.30 14.55
N ARG A 336 3.42 9.47 13.94
CA ARG A 336 2.29 9.72 13.02
C ARG A 336 2.25 8.76 11.82
N MET A 337 3.39 8.20 11.41
CA MET A 337 3.51 7.21 10.34
C MET A 337 3.85 5.81 10.86
N CYS A 338 3.81 5.61 12.18
CA CYS A 338 4.15 4.35 12.80
C CYS A 338 3.01 3.34 12.68
N TYR A 339 3.29 2.21 12.02
CA TYR A 339 2.34 1.12 11.86
C TYR A 339 1.79 0.61 13.21
N GLY A 340 2.66 0.41 14.21
CA GLY A 340 2.24 -0.03 15.54
C GLY A 340 1.28 0.94 16.21
N ALA A 341 1.52 2.25 16.12
CA ALA A 341 0.64 3.28 16.67
C ALA A 341 -0.74 3.28 15.97
N HIS A 342 -0.76 3.12 14.64
CA HIS A 342 -2.02 2.98 13.90
C HIS A 342 -2.80 1.72 14.29
N CYS A 343 -2.13 0.57 14.49
CA CYS A 343 -2.76 -0.67 14.97
C CYS A 343 -3.38 -0.48 16.36
N HIS A 344 -2.64 0.13 17.30
CA HIS A 344 -3.14 0.43 18.63
C HIS A 344 -4.36 1.37 18.57
N ARG A 345 -4.30 2.42 17.74
CA ARG A 345 -5.41 3.34 17.57
C ARG A 345 -6.66 2.65 17.00
N THR A 346 -6.50 1.82 15.96
CA THR A 346 -7.59 1.01 15.39
C THR A 346 -8.23 0.11 16.46
N ALA A 347 -7.41 -0.64 17.21
CA ALA A 347 -7.90 -1.56 18.25
C ALA A 347 -8.67 -0.82 19.35
N THR A 348 -8.13 0.31 19.83
CA THR A 348 -8.81 1.14 20.84
C THR A 348 -10.15 1.65 20.33
N ARG A 349 -10.20 2.20 19.11
CA ARG A 349 -11.43 2.71 18.53
C ARG A 349 -12.49 1.62 18.30
N LEU A 350 -12.06 0.43 17.85
CA LEU A 350 -12.96 -0.73 17.70
C LEU A 350 -13.49 -1.20 19.07
N ALA A 351 -12.62 -1.30 20.07
CA ALA A 351 -13.03 -1.68 21.42
C ALA A 351 -14.04 -0.70 22.03
N GLU A 352 -13.78 0.61 21.91
CA GLU A 352 -14.70 1.67 22.31
C GLU A 352 -16.06 1.55 21.61
N LYS A 353 -16.06 1.39 20.28
CA LYS A 353 -17.27 1.28 19.45
C LYS A 353 -18.10 0.04 19.76
N LEU A 354 -17.43 -1.04 20.12
CA LEU A 354 -18.05 -2.33 20.49
C LEU A 354 -18.39 -2.43 21.97
N GLY A 355 -17.97 -1.47 22.80
CA GLY A 355 -18.18 -1.49 24.25
C GLY A 355 -17.35 -2.56 24.97
N ILE A 356 -16.16 -2.92 24.43
CA ILE A 356 -15.26 -3.92 25.00
C ILE A 356 -14.34 -3.23 26.02
N PRO A 357 -14.40 -3.61 27.32
CA PRO A 357 -13.52 -3.02 28.34
C PRO A 357 -12.04 -3.39 28.07
N GLN A 358 -11.12 -2.54 28.51
CA GLN A 358 -9.69 -2.67 28.21
C GLN A 358 -9.09 -3.98 28.70
N GLU A 359 -9.54 -4.52 29.81
CA GLU A 359 -9.10 -5.81 30.38
C GLU A 359 -9.62 -7.02 29.59
N LYS A 360 -10.60 -6.82 28.68
CA LYS A 360 -11.23 -7.87 27.88
C LYS A 360 -10.68 -7.94 26.47
N TYR A 361 -9.70 -7.12 26.09
CA TYR A 361 -9.06 -7.23 24.78
C TYR A 361 -7.54 -7.09 24.86
N SER A 362 -6.87 -7.57 23.84
CA SER A 362 -5.44 -7.40 23.63
C SER A 362 -5.10 -7.27 22.15
N ILE A 363 -3.86 -6.88 21.87
CA ILE A 363 -3.33 -6.69 20.52
C ILE A 363 -2.19 -7.68 20.30
N SER A 364 -2.12 -8.26 19.11
CA SER A 364 -1.01 -9.12 18.69
C SER A 364 -0.66 -8.92 17.22
N TYR A 365 0.46 -9.51 16.79
CA TYR A 365 0.97 -9.41 15.44
C TYR A 365 1.25 -10.79 14.86
N GLN A 366 0.62 -11.09 13.70
CA GLN A 366 0.68 -12.37 13.01
C GLN A 366 1.68 -12.37 11.85
N SER A 367 1.89 -13.54 11.22
CA SER A 367 2.58 -13.71 9.93
C SER A 367 4.05 -13.31 9.92
N ARG A 368 4.76 -13.44 11.05
CA ARG A 368 6.20 -13.13 11.09
C ARG A 368 7.00 -14.00 10.14
N LEU A 369 8.03 -13.42 9.52
CA LEU A 369 8.91 -14.10 8.58
C LEU A 369 10.37 -14.07 9.06
N GLY A 370 11.00 -15.24 9.11
CA GLY A 370 12.42 -15.38 9.43
C GLY A 370 12.77 -15.07 10.90
N ARG A 371 14.06 -14.79 11.15
CA ARG A 371 14.61 -14.61 12.52
C ARG A 371 14.77 -13.15 12.95
N THR A 372 14.57 -12.20 12.06
CA THR A 372 14.65 -10.78 12.41
C THR A 372 13.56 -10.42 13.41
N PRO A 373 13.79 -9.50 14.36
CA PRO A 373 12.76 -9.04 15.29
C PRO A 373 11.59 -8.39 14.52
N TRP A 374 10.38 -8.81 14.89
CA TRP A 374 9.12 -8.26 14.40
C TRP A 374 8.36 -7.67 15.59
N LEU A 375 7.37 -6.81 15.31
CA LEU A 375 6.48 -6.26 16.33
C LEU A 375 5.89 -7.38 17.18
N LYS A 376 5.80 -7.12 18.49
CA LYS A 376 5.31 -8.05 19.50
C LYS A 376 4.06 -7.48 20.19
N PRO A 377 3.25 -8.35 20.85
CA PRO A 377 3.40 -9.81 21.02
C PRO A 377 3.03 -10.57 19.74
N TYR A 378 3.58 -11.77 19.54
CA TYR A 378 3.28 -12.61 18.38
C TYR A 378 1.97 -13.38 18.59
N THR A 379 1.11 -13.40 17.57
CA THR A 379 -0.23 -13.99 17.66
C THR A 379 -0.21 -15.49 17.99
N ASP A 380 0.69 -16.26 17.37
CA ASP A 380 0.87 -17.69 17.66
C ASP A 380 1.15 -17.95 19.14
N GLN A 381 2.06 -17.19 19.75
CA GLN A 381 2.40 -17.32 21.18
C GLN A 381 1.25 -16.89 22.09
N VAL A 382 0.57 -15.78 21.75
CA VAL A 382 -0.59 -15.28 22.52
C VAL A 382 -1.71 -16.31 22.54
N ILE A 383 -2.02 -16.94 21.40
CA ILE A 383 -3.07 -17.94 21.27
C ILE A 383 -2.77 -19.17 22.13
N GLU A 384 -1.54 -19.67 22.15
CA GLU A 384 -1.12 -20.80 22.98
C GLU A 384 -1.12 -20.49 24.50
N GLU A 385 -0.94 -19.23 24.89
CA GLU A 385 -0.92 -18.80 26.30
C GLU A 385 -2.30 -18.51 26.89
N MET A 386 -3.26 -18.10 26.07
CA MET A 386 -4.59 -17.67 26.53
C MET A 386 -5.35 -18.78 27.30
N PRO A 387 -5.39 -20.05 26.84
CA PRO A 387 -6.06 -21.11 27.59
C PRO A 387 -5.45 -21.38 28.99
N LYS A 388 -4.12 -21.20 29.14
CA LYS A 388 -3.41 -21.32 30.42
C LYS A 388 -3.80 -20.21 31.40
N ARG A 389 -4.29 -19.07 30.89
CA ARG A 389 -4.82 -17.96 31.67
C ARG A 389 -6.32 -18.07 31.95
N GLY A 390 -6.95 -19.22 31.60
CA GLY A 390 -8.37 -19.47 31.80
C GLY A 390 -9.30 -18.96 30.72
N ILE A 391 -8.78 -18.44 29.60
CA ILE A 391 -9.56 -17.98 28.45
C ILE A 391 -9.92 -19.20 27.61
N LYS A 392 -11.21 -19.54 27.52
CA LYS A 392 -11.71 -20.70 26.79
C LYS A 392 -12.38 -20.35 25.48
N ARG A 393 -12.97 -19.18 25.37
CA ARG A 393 -13.63 -18.69 24.17
C ARG A 393 -12.96 -17.40 23.72
N LEU A 394 -12.27 -17.46 22.58
CA LEU A 394 -11.51 -16.35 22.04
C LEU A 394 -12.16 -15.84 20.75
N LEU A 395 -12.39 -14.53 20.67
CA LEU A 395 -12.82 -13.86 19.44
C LEU A 395 -11.66 -13.08 18.84
N ILE A 396 -11.36 -13.31 17.56
CA ILE A 396 -10.25 -12.64 16.87
C ILE A 396 -10.81 -11.72 15.77
N PHE A 397 -10.33 -10.47 15.78
CA PHE A 397 -10.45 -9.52 14.67
C PHE A 397 -9.12 -9.39 13.96
N CYS A 398 -9.13 -9.25 12.62
CA CYS A 398 -7.96 -9.00 11.80
C CYS A 398 -8.04 -7.63 11.09
N PRO A 399 -7.96 -6.49 11.81
CA PRO A 399 -8.33 -5.18 11.25
C PRO A 399 -7.27 -4.58 10.30
N ALA A 400 -6.16 -5.26 10.05
CA ALA A 400 -5.23 -4.90 8.98
C ALA A 400 -5.73 -5.32 7.59
N PHE A 401 -6.75 -6.19 7.54
CA PHE A 401 -7.27 -6.79 6.32
C PHE A 401 -8.72 -6.36 6.09
N VAL A 402 -8.94 -5.52 5.08
CA VAL A 402 -10.32 -5.13 4.70
C VAL A 402 -11.03 -6.20 3.86
N ALA A 403 -10.31 -7.18 3.34
CA ALA A 403 -10.83 -8.33 2.63
C ALA A 403 -10.16 -9.60 3.11
N ASP A 404 -10.92 -10.68 3.23
CA ASP A 404 -10.39 -11.98 3.60
C ASP A 404 -9.37 -12.47 2.56
N CYS A 405 -8.31 -13.07 3.07
CA CYS A 405 -7.16 -13.52 2.32
C CYS A 405 -6.57 -14.78 2.95
N LEU A 406 -5.38 -15.17 2.51
CA LEU A 406 -4.69 -16.34 3.06
C LEU A 406 -4.41 -16.19 4.55
N GLU A 407 -3.97 -15.01 4.94
CA GLU A 407 -3.55 -14.66 6.30
C GLU A 407 -4.72 -14.60 7.30
N THR A 408 -5.94 -14.35 6.83
CA THR A 408 -7.13 -14.42 7.68
C THR A 408 -7.71 -15.82 7.68
N LEU A 409 -8.03 -16.39 6.53
CA LEU A 409 -8.80 -17.62 6.41
C LEU A 409 -7.99 -18.87 6.79
N GLU A 410 -6.73 -18.96 6.38
CA GLU A 410 -5.89 -20.13 6.65
C GLU A 410 -5.12 -19.99 7.96
N GLU A 411 -4.37 -18.89 8.14
CA GLU A 411 -3.52 -18.73 9.33
C GLU A 411 -4.37 -18.55 10.61
N ILE A 412 -5.40 -17.68 10.59
CA ILE A 412 -6.25 -17.44 11.78
C ILE A 412 -7.47 -18.36 11.80
N GLY A 413 -8.19 -18.46 10.67
CA GLY A 413 -9.44 -19.22 10.61
C GLY A 413 -9.27 -20.74 10.68
N MET A 414 -8.07 -21.27 10.41
CA MET A 414 -7.79 -22.72 10.45
C MET A 414 -6.65 -23.05 11.40
N GLU A 415 -5.39 -22.61 11.14
CA GLU A 415 -4.23 -22.99 11.94
C GLU A 415 -4.36 -22.50 13.40
N ALA A 416 -4.69 -21.23 13.64
CA ALA A 416 -4.84 -20.68 14.98
C ALA A 416 -6.00 -21.32 15.78
N VAL A 417 -7.07 -21.78 15.10
CA VAL A 417 -8.17 -22.53 15.73
C VAL A 417 -7.67 -23.89 16.26
N GLU A 418 -6.84 -24.58 15.46
CA GLU A 418 -6.23 -25.87 15.87
C GLU A 418 -5.27 -25.64 17.04
N ASP A 419 -4.37 -24.66 16.95
CA ASP A 419 -3.38 -24.34 18.00
C ASP A 419 -4.05 -23.96 19.33
N PHE A 420 -5.14 -23.16 19.27
CA PHE A 420 -5.88 -22.78 20.47
C PHE A 420 -6.54 -23.97 21.17
N LYS A 421 -7.12 -24.90 20.40
CA LYS A 421 -7.72 -26.13 20.93
C LYS A 421 -6.66 -27.06 21.51
N ASP A 422 -5.55 -27.22 20.84
CA ASP A 422 -4.41 -28.04 21.31
C ASP A 422 -3.82 -27.48 22.61
N ALA A 423 -3.84 -26.17 22.80
CA ALA A 423 -3.44 -25.49 24.03
C ALA A 423 -4.48 -25.61 25.18
N GLY A 424 -5.66 -26.19 24.92
CA GLY A 424 -6.74 -26.40 25.91
C GLY A 424 -7.83 -25.32 25.90
N GLY A 425 -7.94 -24.53 24.81
CA GLY A 425 -9.08 -23.69 24.52
C GLY A 425 -10.29 -24.49 24.03
N GLU A 426 -11.47 -23.88 24.07
CA GLU A 426 -12.72 -24.56 23.68
C GLU A 426 -13.19 -24.07 22.30
N ASP A 427 -13.25 -22.75 22.11
CA ASP A 427 -13.73 -22.14 20.88
C ASP A 427 -12.91 -20.89 20.53
N LEU A 428 -12.43 -20.84 19.29
CA LEU A 428 -11.83 -19.67 18.71
C LEU A 428 -12.61 -19.30 17.44
N GLN A 429 -13.19 -18.10 17.45
CA GLN A 429 -13.90 -17.57 16.30
C GLN A 429 -13.15 -16.38 15.70
N MET A 430 -13.03 -16.37 14.38
CA MET A 430 -12.51 -15.22 13.63
C MET A 430 -13.69 -14.42 13.08
N VAL A 431 -13.68 -13.12 13.35
CA VAL A 431 -14.59 -12.17 12.69
C VAL A 431 -14.15 -12.03 11.24
N PRO A 432 -15.05 -12.23 10.25
CA PRO A 432 -14.70 -12.00 8.85
C PRO A 432 -14.19 -10.58 8.61
N SER A 433 -13.32 -10.42 7.62
CA SER A 433 -12.95 -9.08 7.13
C SER A 433 -14.18 -8.35 6.58
N LEU A 434 -14.05 -7.06 6.30
CA LEU A 434 -15.14 -6.21 5.80
C LEU A 434 -15.67 -6.67 4.44
N ASN A 435 -14.80 -7.24 3.60
CA ASN A 435 -15.12 -7.77 2.28
C ASN A 435 -15.91 -6.78 1.41
N SER A 436 -17.13 -7.13 1.04
CA SER A 436 -18.08 -6.27 0.33
C SER A 436 -19.35 -6.01 1.15
N SER A 437 -19.22 -5.96 2.49
CA SER A 437 -20.36 -5.66 3.36
C SER A 437 -20.97 -4.31 2.99
N PRO A 438 -22.32 -4.16 3.07
CA PRO A 438 -22.98 -2.92 2.66
C PRO A 438 -22.44 -1.68 3.37
N GLN A 439 -22.14 -1.78 4.67
CA GLN A 439 -21.59 -0.68 5.47
C GLN A 439 -20.20 -0.27 4.97
N TRP A 440 -19.35 -1.24 4.59
CA TRP A 440 -18.03 -0.94 4.06
C TRP A 440 -18.07 -0.35 2.65
N VAL A 441 -18.94 -0.87 1.78
CA VAL A 441 -19.17 -0.30 0.44
C VAL A 441 -19.61 1.16 0.54
N GLU A 442 -20.57 1.48 1.40
CA GLU A 442 -21.01 2.87 1.65
C GLU A 442 -19.91 3.70 2.29
N GLY A 443 -19.15 3.13 3.24
CA GLY A 443 -18.02 3.80 3.88
C GLY A 443 -16.96 4.24 2.87
N VAL A 444 -16.55 3.32 1.97
CA VAL A 444 -15.59 3.64 0.90
C VAL A 444 -16.17 4.67 -0.08
N ALA A 445 -17.42 4.51 -0.48
CA ALA A 445 -18.07 5.47 -1.38
C ALA A 445 -18.15 6.88 -0.76
N SER A 446 -18.42 6.98 0.54
CA SER A 446 -18.43 8.23 1.29
C SER A 446 -17.05 8.87 1.39
N LEU A 447 -15.99 8.08 1.71
CA LEU A 447 -14.60 8.54 1.71
C LEU A 447 -14.20 9.17 0.37
N LEU A 448 -14.65 8.54 -0.72
CA LEU A 448 -14.32 9.00 -2.08
C LEU A 448 -15.10 10.25 -2.47
N ARG A 449 -16.41 10.34 -2.11
CA ARG A 449 -17.25 11.53 -2.41
C ARG A 449 -16.68 12.82 -1.83
N GLU A 450 -16.04 12.77 -0.66
CA GLU A 450 -15.41 13.92 -0.02
C GLU A 450 -14.22 14.49 -0.83
N LYS A 451 -13.68 13.72 -1.76
CA LYS A 451 -12.50 14.07 -2.55
C LYS A 451 -12.79 14.22 -4.05
N LEU A 452 -13.97 13.80 -4.49
CA LEU A 452 -14.45 13.94 -5.86
C LEU A 452 -15.03 15.34 -6.11
#